data_de3faa59f2da8603fafea68a997cee2e
#
_entry.id   de3faa59f2da8603fafea68a997cee2e
#
_cell.length_a   1.000
_cell.length_b   1.000
_cell.length_c   1.000
_cell.angle_alpha   90.00
_cell.angle_beta   90.00
_cell.angle_gamma   90.00
#
_symmetry.space_group_name_H-M   'P 1'
#
loop_
_entity.id
_entity.type
_entity.pdbx_description
1 polymer ?
#
loop_
_entity_poly.entity_id
_entity_poly.type
_entity_poly.pdbx_seq_one_letter_code
_entity_poly.pdbx_strand_id
1 'polypeptide(L)'
;MKRIILVVITMLSILFTATCFAHTMPESEMFLRGVGPKTTLAQVKAIYGEPASKDEFKGDGVRVVTYVYGPLFKVFARTYAKDTTPDENLKVVGYSVKDKNITTPSGFSVEMPYQAVVKKFGPGEKFTDYDGRIGYIYGFNSDVITLTFYVDKNEKISEIHLGTEF
;
A
#
# COMPACT_ATOMS: atom_id res chain seq x y z
N MET A 1 12.60 -17.23 52.67
CA MET A 1 13.22 -16.39 51.63
C MET A 1 13.33 -17.06 50.23
N LYS A 2 13.80 -18.30 50.07
CA LYS A 2 13.91 -18.96 48.74
C LYS A 2 12.59 -19.15 47.97
N ARG A 3 11.44 -19.36 48.68
CA ARG A 3 10.15 -19.55 48.02
C ARG A 3 9.54 -18.24 47.47
N ILE A 4 9.83 -17.10 48.09
CA ILE A 4 9.35 -15.79 47.62
C ILE A 4 10.09 -15.35 46.37
N ILE A 5 11.38 -15.66 46.24
CA ILE A 5 12.19 -15.35 45.07
C ILE A 5 11.71 -16.14 43.85
N LEU A 6 11.29 -17.40 44.02
CA LEU A 6 10.76 -18.24 42.91
C LEU A 6 9.43 -17.70 42.35
N VAL A 7 8.54 -17.19 43.20
CA VAL A 7 7.26 -16.61 42.81
C VAL A 7 7.46 -15.28 42.05
N VAL A 8 8.41 -14.46 42.45
CA VAL A 8 8.72 -13.18 41.80
C VAL A 8 9.32 -13.42 40.40
N ILE A 9 10.17 -14.43 40.24
CA ILE A 9 10.77 -14.79 38.92
C ILE A 9 9.70 -15.34 37.98
N THR A 10 8.74 -16.13 38.48
CA THR A 10 7.63 -16.64 37.65
C THR A 10 6.63 -15.56 37.27
N MET A 11 6.37 -14.56 38.11
CA MET A 11 5.54 -13.41 37.74
C MET A 11 6.24 -12.46 36.74
N LEU A 12 7.55 -12.32 36.81
CA LEU A 12 8.30 -11.46 35.88
C LEU A 12 8.39 -12.07 34.46
N SER A 13 8.35 -13.40 34.34
CA SER A 13 8.36 -14.08 33.03
C SER A 13 7.01 -14.03 32.28
N ILE A 14 5.92 -13.72 32.98
CA ILE A 14 4.58 -13.60 32.36
C ILE A 14 4.37 -12.21 31.71
N LEU A 15 5.18 -11.22 32.09
CA LEU A 15 5.08 -9.85 31.55
C LEU A 15 5.80 -9.63 30.22
N PHE A 16 6.52 -10.64 29.69
CA PHE A 16 7.24 -10.56 28.41
C PHE A 16 6.66 -11.40 27.28
N THR A 17 5.40 -11.78 27.35
CA THR A 17 4.70 -12.11 26.10
C THR A 17 4.36 -10.79 25.42
N ALA A 18 5.33 -10.20 24.74
CA ALA A 18 5.06 -9.26 23.68
C ALA A 18 4.19 -10.04 22.67
N THR A 19 2.88 -9.87 22.77
CA THR A 19 1.97 -10.31 21.72
C THR A 19 2.39 -9.56 20.47
N CYS A 20 3.15 -10.24 19.63
CA CYS A 20 3.38 -9.81 18.27
C CYS A 20 2.02 -9.90 17.58
N PHE A 21 1.17 -8.89 17.81
CA PHE A 21 0.01 -8.68 16.95
C PHE A 21 0.60 -8.29 15.61
N ALA A 22 0.55 -9.20 14.66
CA ALA A 22 0.62 -8.82 13.27
C ALA A 22 -0.54 -7.82 13.07
N HIS A 23 -0.21 -6.54 13.06
CA HIS A 23 -1.19 -5.49 12.84
C HIS A 23 -1.54 -5.55 11.36
N THR A 24 -2.59 -6.30 11.05
CA THR A 24 -3.14 -6.29 9.70
C THR A 24 -3.78 -4.94 9.47
N MET A 25 -3.27 -4.24 8.47
CA MET A 25 -3.89 -3.00 8.01
C MET A 25 -5.29 -3.33 7.46
N PRO A 26 -6.35 -2.56 7.81
CA PRO A 26 -7.68 -2.84 7.28
C PRO A 26 -7.73 -2.60 5.77
N GLU A 27 -8.47 -3.44 5.04
CA GLU A 27 -8.61 -3.36 3.59
C GLU A 27 -9.12 -1.98 3.09
N SER A 28 -9.84 -1.25 3.95
CA SER A 28 -10.27 0.11 3.64
C SER A 28 -9.10 1.05 3.31
N GLU A 29 -7.91 0.81 3.85
CA GLU A 29 -6.72 1.62 3.58
C GLU A 29 -6.18 1.46 2.14
N MET A 30 -6.60 0.39 1.43
CA MET A 30 -6.31 0.23 0.00
C MET A 30 -6.99 1.26 -0.90
N PHE A 31 -7.93 2.05 -0.38
CA PHE A 31 -8.70 2.98 -1.19
C PHE A 31 -8.23 4.42 -0.97
N LEU A 32 -7.66 5.04 -2.01
CA LEU A 32 -7.33 6.46 -2.02
C LEU A 32 -8.46 7.25 -2.68
N ARG A 33 -9.22 8.03 -1.89
CA ARG A 33 -10.37 8.78 -2.37
C ARG A 33 -11.35 7.94 -3.21
N GLY A 34 -11.58 6.69 -2.80
CA GLY A 34 -12.50 5.77 -3.48
C GLY A 34 -11.89 5.00 -4.66
N VAL A 35 -10.61 5.19 -4.98
CA VAL A 35 -9.89 4.39 -5.98
C VAL A 35 -9.07 3.31 -5.28
N GLY A 36 -9.33 2.06 -5.61
CA GLY A 36 -8.65 0.91 -5.05
C GLY A 36 -9.00 -0.37 -5.83
N PRO A 37 -8.70 -1.54 -5.31
CA PRO A 37 -9.00 -2.81 -5.96
C PRO A 37 -10.48 -2.92 -6.36
N LYS A 38 -10.75 -3.47 -7.55
CA LYS A 38 -12.09 -3.62 -8.14
C LYS A 38 -12.74 -2.33 -8.66
N THR A 39 -12.22 -1.14 -8.37
CA THR A 39 -12.64 0.10 -9.04
C THR A 39 -12.34 -0.01 -10.54
N THR A 40 -13.26 0.39 -11.40
CA THR A 40 -12.99 0.40 -12.86
C THR A 40 -12.28 1.68 -13.28
N LEU A 41 -11.54 1.64 -14.41
CA LEU A 41 -10.93 2.86 -14.94
C LEU A 41 -11.97 3.93 -15.32
N ALA A 42 -13.20 3.54 -15.70
CA ALA A 42 -14.30 4.49 -15.86
C ALA A 42 -14.64 5.23 -14.56
N GLN A 43 -14.68 4.51 -13.43
CA GLN A 43 -14.92 5.11 -12.12
C GLN A 43 -13.76 6.03 -11.69
N VAL A 44 -12.51 5.65 -12.02
CA VAL A 44 -11.34 6.53 -11.78
C VAL A 44 -11.50 7.84 -12.54
N LYS A 45 -11.90 7.78 -13.84
CA LYS A 45 -12.19 8.98 -14.65
C LYS A 45 -13.33 9.83 -14.06
N ALA A 46 -14.36 9.19 -13.53
CA ALA A 46 -15.47 9.92 -12.89
C ALA A 46 -15.02 10.70 -11.63
N ILE A 47 -13.99 10.21 -10.91
CA ILE A 47 -13.46 10.83 -9.68
C ILE A 47 -12.41 11.91 -9.99
N TYR A 48 -11.48 11.61 -10.93
CA TYR A 48 -10.30 12.45 -11.19
C TYR A 48 -10.32 13.18 -12.53
N GLY A 49 -11.36 12.95 -13.35
CA GLY A 49 -11.44 13.47 -14.72
C GLY A 49 -10.65 12.61 -15.71
N GLU A 50 -10.44 13.14 -16.91
CA GLU A 50 -9.63 12.48 -17.93
C GLU A 50 -8.15 12.46 -17.52
N PRO A 51 -7.43 11.34 -17.72
CA PRO A 51 -6.01 11.29 -17.45
C PRO A 51 -5.23 12.21 -18.41
N ALA A 52 -4.13 12.77 -17.95
CA ALA A 52 -3.23 13.57 -18.77
C ALA A 52 -2.59 12.75 -19.91
N SER A 53 -2.32 11.48 -19.65
CA SER A 53 -1.91 10.48 -20.65
C SER A 53 -2.34 9.08 -20.26
N LYS A 54 -2.35 8.22 -21.26
CA LYS A 54 -2.55 6.77 -21.09
C LYS A 54 -1.36 6.04 -21.67
N ASP A 55 -0.75 5.18 -20.87
CA ASP A 55 0.29 4.27 -21.32
C ASP A 55 -0.27 2.84 -21.38
N GLU A 56 0.23 2.04 -22.31
CA GLU A 56 -0.14 0.63 -22.45
C GLU A 56 1.10 -0.22 -22.64
N PHE A 57 1.21 -1.28 -21.83
CA PHE A 57 2.22 -2.32 -21.98
C PHE A 57 1.56 -3.64 -22.33
N LYS A 58 2.10 -4.36 -23.31
CA LYS A 58 1.73 -5.74 -23.64
C LYS A 58 2.98 -6.60 -23.69
N GLY A 59 3.04 -7.59 -22.81
CA GLY A 59 4.16 -8.52 -22.73
C GLY A 59 3.85 -9.64 -21.74
N ASP A 60 4.56 -10.76 -21.84
CA ASP A 60 4.47 -11.89 -20.90
C ASP A 60 3.05 -12.39 -20.62
N GLY A 61 2.19 -12.34 -21.61
CA GLY A 61 0.81 -12.79 -21.51
C GLY A 61 -0.13 -11.80 -20.81
N VAL A 62 0.35 -10.62 -20.44
CA VAL A 62 -0.43 -9.57 -19.76
C VAL A 62 -0.54 -8.30 -20.59
N ARG A 63 -1.59 -7.55 -20.34
CA ARG A 63 -1.82 -6.20 -20.80
C ARG A 63 -2.02 -5.31 -19.59
N VAL A 64 -1.20 -4.27 -19.46
CA VAL A 64 -1.29 -3.27 -18.39
C VAL A 64 -1.67 -1.94 -19.01
N VAL A 65 -2.72 -1.33 -18.51
CA VAL A 65 -3.16 0.02 -18.88
C VAL A 65 -2.89 0.93 -17.69
N THR A 66 -2.14 2.01 -17.93
CA THR A 66 -1.80 3.00 -16.92
C THR A 66 -2.46 4.33 -17.27
N TYR A 67 -3.30 4.84 -16.37
CA TYR A 67 -3.81 6.20 -16.42
C TYR A 67 -2.88 7.12 -15.60
N VAL A 68 -2.35 8.15 -16.24
CA VAL A 68 -1.40 9.10 -15.65
C VAL A 68 -2.12 10.42 -15.38
N TYR A 69 -2.24 10.78 -14.13
CA TYR A 69 -2.81 12.05 -13.65
C TYR A 69 -1.71 13.03 -13.25
N GLY A 70 -0.87 13.40 -14.23
CA GLY A 70 0.34 14.18 -14.00
C GLY A 70 1.49 13.36 -13.41
N PRO A 71 2.58 13.99 -12.97
CA PRO A 71 3.79 13.28 -12.53
C PRO A 71 3.65 12.59 -11.17
N LEU A 72 2.60 12.91 -10.41
CA LEU A 72 2.49 12.55 -8.99
C LEU A 72 1.43 11.49 -8.70
N PHE A 73 0.62 11.10 -9.70
CA PHE A 73 -0.42 10.09 -9.52
C PHE A 73 -0.61 9.21 -10.77
N LYS A 74 -0.52 7.90 -10.57
CA LYS A 74 -0.75 6.89 -11.61
C LYS A 74 -1.66 5.80 -11.09
N VAL A 75 -2.52 5.26 -11.96
CA VAL A 75 -3.42 4.15 -11.66
C VAL A 75 -3.19 3.05 -12.68
N PHE A 76 -3.07 1.82 -12.21
CA PHE A 76 -2.77 0.64 -13.04
C PHE A 76 -3.96 -0.30 -13.07
N ALA A 77 -4.32 -0.75 -14.26
CA ALA A 77 -5.24 -1.85 -14.49
C ALA A 77 -4.53 -2.94 -15.28
N ARG A 78 -4.80 -4.21 -14.99
CA ARG A 78 -4.16 -5.35 -15.66
C ARG A 78 -5.21 -6.37 -16.12
N THR A 79 -4.97 -6.96 -17.28
CA THR A 79 -5.73 -8.07 -17.82
C THR A 79 -4.83 -9.00 -18.64
N TYR A 80 -5.36 -10.07 -19.20
CA TYR A 80 -4.60 -10.93 -20.11
C TYR A 80 -4.34 -10.22 -21.46
N ALA A 81 -3.20 -10.47 -22.08
CA ALA A 81 -2.80 -9.82 -23.34
C ALA A 81 -3.81 -10.01 -24.48
N LYS A 82 -4.56 -11.12 -24.49
CA LYS A 82 -5.59 -11.45 -25.48
C LYS A 82 -6.98 -10.90 -25.13
N ASP A 83 -7.14 -10.32 -23.95
CA ASP A 83 -8.41 -9.78 -23.50
C ASP A 83 -8.75 -8.50 -24.30
N THR A 84 -9.97 -8.47 -24.85
CA THR A 84 -10.50 -7.36 -25.64
C THR A 84 -11.42 -6.44 -24.82
N THR A 85 -11.50 -6.64 -23.52
CA THR A 85 -12.27 -5.76 -22.62
C THR A 85 -11.84 -4.31 -22.84
N PRO A 86 -12.80 -3.39 -23.08
CA PRO A 86 -12.50 -1.97 -23.17
C PRO A 86 -11.78 -1.47 -21.91
N ASP A 87 -10.80 -0.57 -22.09
CA ASP A 87 -9.97 -0.07 -20.99
C ASP A 87 -10.80 0.43 -19.80
N GLU A 88 -11.89 1.15 -20.08
CA GLU A 88 -12.76 1.73 -19.05
C GLU A 88 -13.39 0.71 -18.12
N ASN A 89 -13.55 -0.54 -18.59
CA ASN A 89 -14.10 -1.64 -17.80
C ASN A 89 -13.04 -2.44 -17.05
N LEU A 90 -11.75 -2.20 -17.31
CA LEU A 90 -10.66 -2.83 -16.59
C LEU A 90 -10.66 -2.39 -15.13
N LYS A 91 -10.34 -3.33 -14.25
CA LYS A 91 -10.28 -3.08 -12.81
C LYS A 91 -8.89 -2.65 -12.39
N VAL A 92 -8.85 -1.67 -11.49
CA VAL A 92 -7.62 -1.22 -10.84
C VAL A 92 -7.01 -2.38 -10.06
N VAL A 93 -5.73 -2.60 -10.29
CA VAL A 93 -4.88 -3.55 -9.56
C VAL A 93 -3.82 -2.85 -8.74
N GLY A 94 -3.62 -1.54 -8.96
CA GLY A 94 -2.66 -0.76 -8.19
C GLY A 94 -2.67 0.73 -8.54
N TYR A 95 -1.93 1.49 -7.76
CA TYR A 95 -1.67 2.92 -7.98
C TYR A 95 -0.32 3.31 -7.38
N SER A 96 0.22 4.44 -7.84
CA SER A 96 1.37 5.12 -7.26
C SER A 96 1.00 6.59 -7.01
N VAL A 97 1.17 7.05 -5.78
CA VAL A 97 0.82 8.41 -5.34
C VAL A 97 2.02 9.08 -4.71
N LYS A 98 2.41 10.22 -5.28
CA LYS A 98 3.41 11.17 -4.75
C LYS A 98 2.81 12.54 -4.44
N ASP A 99 1.49 12.68 -4.62
CA ASP A 99 0.76 13.92 -4.32
C ASP A 99 0.32 13.93 -2.85
N LYS A 100 0.78 14.92 -2.10
CA LYS A 100 0.43 15.11 -0.69
C LYS A 100 -1.04 15.45 -0.43
N ASN A 101 -1.78 15.85 -1.46
CA ASN A 101 -3.20 16.15 -1.35
C ASN A 101 -4.08 14.90 -1.46
N ILE A 102 -3.49 13.76 -1.82
CA ILE A 102 -4.16 12.46 -1.87
C ILE A 102 -3.81 11.70 -0.58
N THR A 103 -4.83 11.33 0.18
CA THR A 103 -4.68 10.67 1.48
C THR A 103 -5.31 9.28 1.49
N THR A 104 -4.77 8.40 2.32
CA THR A 104 -5.47 7.17 2.70
C THR A 104 -6.72 7.51 3.52
N PRO A 105 -7.68 6.60 3.72
CA PRO A 105 -8.83 6.78 4.59
C PRO A 105 -8.46 7.20 6.02
N SER A 106 -7.32 6.75 6.52
CA SER A 106 -6.79 7.16 7.83
C SER A 106 -6.07 8.51 7.82
N GLY A 107 -6.01 9.20 6.67
CA GLY A 107 -5.40 10.52 6.54
C GLY A 107 -3.89 10.52 6.32
N PHE A 108 -3.26 9.39 6.02
CA PHE A 108 -1.83 9.39 5.68
C PHE A 108 -1.59 9.88 4.26
N SER A 109 -0.57 10.72 4.09
CA SER A 109 -0.16 11.27 2.80
C SER A 109 1.35 11.38 2.72
N VAL A 110 1.82 11.66 1.51
CA VAL A 110 3.22 12.03 1.27
C VAL A 110 3.63 13.24 2.11
N GLU A 111 4.90 13.33 2.48
CA GLU A 111 5.53 14.29 3.40
C GLU A 111 5.22 14.06 4.90
N MET A 112 4.26 13.20 5.27
CA MET A 112 4.02 12.83 6.67
C MET A 112 5.12 11.90 7.18
N PRO A 113 5.46 11.97 8.50
CA PRO A 113 6.36 11.00 9.11
C PRO A 113 5.76 9.58 9.04
N TYR A 114 6.54 8.59 8.58
CA TYR A 114 6.11 7.19 8.57
C TYR A 114 5.74 6.69 9.97
N GLN A 115 6.37 7.24 11.00
CA GLN A 115 6.04 6.93 12.39
C GLN A 115 4.55 7.14 12.74
N ALA A 116 3.83 8.00 12.02
CA ALA A 116 2.38 8.16 12.20
C ALA A 116 1.61 6.90 11.77
N VAL A 117 2.06 6.22 10.69
CA VAL A 117 1.51 4.93 10.24
C VAL A 117 1.82 3.85 11.27
N VAL A 118 3.07 3.79 11.74
CA VAL A 118 3.51 2.83 12.77
C VAL A 118 2.70 2.97 14.06
N LYS A 119 2.43 4.19 14.49
CA LYS A 119 1.62 4.44 15.70
C LYS A 119 0.20 3.89 15.58
N LYS A 120 -0.36 3.87 14.38
CA LYS A 120 -1.74 3.44 14.16
C LYS A 120 -1.84 1.95 13.84
N PHE A 121 -0.95 1.43 12.99
CA PHE A 121 -1.06 0.08 12.44
C PHE A 121 0.11 -0.84 12.85
N GLY A 122 1.06 -0.35 13.64
CA GLY A 122 2.30 -1.07 13.90
C GLY A 122 3.30 -0.95 12.74
N PRO A 123 4.51 -1.51 12.88
CA PRO A 123 5.53 -1.47 11.84
C PRO A 123 5.16 -2.38 10.68
N GLY A 124 5.28 -1.87 9.45
CA GLY A 124 5.24 -2.70 8.24
C GLY A 124 6.53 -3.50 8.05
N GLU A 125 6.51 -4.45 7.14
CA GLU A 125 7.70 -5.18 6.73
C GLU A 125 8.63 -4.28 5.93
N LYS A 126 9.86 -4.09 6.41
CA LYS A 126 10.85 -3.22 5.77
C LYS A 126 11.55 -3.95 4.63
N PHE A 127 11.66 -3.30 3.48
CA PHE A 127 12.44 -3.80 2.34
C PHE A 127 13.21 -2.67 1.66
N THR A 128 14.09 -3.05 0.76
CA THR A 128 14.78 -2.12 -0.15
C THR A 128 14.55 -2.62 -1.57
N ASP A 129 14.03 -1.76 -2.44
CA ASP A 129 13.80 -2.13 -3.84
C ASP A 129 15.09 -2.07 -4.68
N TYR A 130 14.97 -2.41 -5.98
CA TYR A 130 16.11 -2.45 -6.91
C TYR A 130 16.75 -1.08 -7.12
N ASP A 131 16.02 0.01 -6.92
CA ASP A 131 16.53 1.39 -7.03
C ASP A 131 17.13 1.90 -5.71
N GLY A 132 17.19 1.05 -4.67
CA GLY A 132 17.70 1.37 -3.35
C GLY A 132 16.74 2.19 -2.49
N ARG A 133 15.46 2.30 -2.87
CA ARG A 133 14.45 2.99 -2.07
C ARG A 133 14.01 2.09 -0.91
N ILE A 134 13.84 2.68 0.26
CA ILE A 134 13.31 1.99 1.44
C ILE A 134 11.80 2.08 1.42
N GLY A 135 11.13 0.93 1.58
CA GLY A 135 9.68 0.81 1.71
C GLY A 135 9.28 -0.02 2.92
N TYR A 136 8.04 0.19 3.34
CA TYR A 136 7.39 -0.58 4.39
C TYR A 136 6.08 -1.14 3.86
N ILE A 137 5.98 -2.47 3.84
CA ILE A 137 4.87 -3.21 3.25
C ILE A 137 3.86 -3.57 4.32
N TYR A 138 2.60 -3.41 3.97
CA TYR A 138 1.45 -3.92 4.71
C TYR A 138 0.66 -4.86 3.83
N GLY A 139 0.63 -6.14 4.20
CA GLY A 139 -0.21 -7.16 3.55
C GLY A 139 -1.66 -7.08 4.01
N PHE A 140 -2.56 -7.67 3.23
CA PHE A 140 -3.98 -7.84 3.54
C PHE A 140 -4.32 -9.33 3.56
N ASN A 141 -5.29 -9.72 4.38
CA ASN A 141 -5.58 -11.12 4.77
C ASN A 141 -5.85 -12.11 3.63
N SER A 142 -5.98 -11.69 2.39
CA SER A 142 -6.42 -12.60 1.32
C SER A 142 -5.56 -12.63 0.10
N ASP A 143 -4.60 -11.71 -0.08
CA ASP A 143 -4.03 -11.57 -1.42
C ASP A 143 -2.65 -10.94 -1.51
N VAL A 144 -2.08 -11.25 -2.63
CA VAL A 144 -0.92 -10.74 -3.32
C VAL A 144 -0.88 -9.19 -3.44
N ILE A 145 -1.95 -8.47 -2.98
CA ILE A 145 -2.00 -7.00 -3.03
C ILE A 145 -1.46 -6.44 -1.72
N THR A 146 -0.51 -5.52 -1.82
CA THR A 146 0.12 -4.85 -0.69
C THR A 146 0.01 -3.34 -0.81
N LEU A 147 -0.04 -2.66 0.34
CA LEU A 147 0.12 -1.22 0.43
C LEU A 147 1.52 -0.93 0.95
N THR A 148 2.30 -0.20 0.17
CA THR A 148 3.68 0.14 0.48
C THR A 148 3.82 1.63 0.73
N PHE A 149 4.45 1.99 1.84
CA PHE A 149 4.89 3.36 2.12
C PHE A 149 6.38 3.45 1.85
N TYR A 150 6.79 4.05 0.74
CA TYR A 150 8.17 4.42 0.52
C TYR A 150 8.53 5.64 1.34
N VAL A 151 9.74 5.69 1.85
CA VAL A 151 10.21 6.79 2.69
C VAL A 151 11.47 7.44 2.13
N ASP A 152 11.64 8.71 2.44
CA ASP A 152 12.87 9.46 2.19
C ASP A 152 13.90 9.24 3.32
N LYS A 153 15.07 9.88 3.18
CA LYS A 153 16.16 9.83 4.18
C LYS A 153 15.80 10.38 5.56
N ASN A 154 14.68 11.10 5.67
CA ASN A 154 14.18 11.68 6.92
C ASN A 154 13.00 10.88 7.48
N GLU A 155 12.78 9.63 7.00
CA GLU A 155 11.65 8.76 7.37
C GLU A 155 10.29 9.41 7.11
N LYS A 156 10.19 10.30 6.11
CA LYS A 156 8.92 10.84 5.63
C LYS A 156 8.43 10.03 4.44
N ILE A 157 7.13 9.82 4.35
CA ILE A 157 6.48 9.14 3.23
C ILE A 157 6.78 9.94 1.95
N SER A 158 7.41 9.29 0.98
CA SER A 158 7.75 9.86 -0.33
C SER A 158 6.84 9.37 -1.46
N GLU A 159 6.24 8.18 -1.26
CA GLU A 159 5.28 7.57 -2.18
C GLU A 159 4.39 6.59 -1.41
N ILE A 160 3.12 6.53 -1.79
CA ILE A 160 2.18 5.47 -1.38
C ILE A 160 1.90 4.63 -2.62
N HIS A 161 2.20 3.35 -2.56
CA HIS A 161 2.03 2.41 -3.66
C HIS A 161 1.11 1.27 -3.25
N LEU A 162 0.11 1.01 -4.07
CA LEU A 162 -0.69 -0.21 -4.01
C LEU A 162 -0.33 -1.07 -5.23
N GLY A 163 -0.09 -2.32 -5.02
CA GLY A 163 0.19 -3.24 -6.11
C GLY A 163 0.37 -4.67 -5.64
N THR A 164 0.61 -5.55 -6.60
CA THR A 164 1.06 -6.91 -6.33
C THR A 164 2.59 -6.89 -6.29
N GLU A 165 3.17 -7.47 -5.26
CA GLU A 165 4.60 -7.78 -5.30
C GLU A 165 4.83 -8.90 -6.33
N PHE A 166 5.88 -8.73 -7.13
CA PHE A 166 6.35 -9.73 -8.09
C PHE A 166 7.65 -10.35 -7.60
#